data_db4ba84724cf31f1398a7cec1d874e3e
#
_entry.id   db4ba84724cf31f1398a7cec1d874e3e
#
_cell.length_a   1.000
_cell.length_b   1.000
_cell.length_c   1.000
_cell.angle_alpha   90.00
_cell.angle_beta   90.00
_cell.angle_gamma   90.00
#
_symmetry.space_group_name_H-M   'P 1'
#
loop_
_entity.id
_entity.type
_entity.pdbx_description
1 polymer ?
#
loop_
_entity_poly.entity_id
_entity_poly.type
_entity_poly.pdbx_seq_one_letter_code
_entity_poly.pdbx_strand_id
1 'polypeptide(L)'
;MLRSCARVFAACAAALSCNRLPPGAVAVGALSVSDANLARVPELGMPAEKVRREMKAALERTRHFAVREGASARVRLELESAHGSVEGAAADVQLILELTAASPEGEPERTVSEGAGRAASAPDAGTEANARLAAFEGALRGALDDAARGLAWQLESRRKTDDELSRDLSDPDARVRDYAIRALADRRSPAAVPQLIARLEDDNPAVALRAVGALVAIGDRRAVEPLIEMTRKRPPQLVAQVLYALASLGGATAEAFLYTLESGAPDDQVRHAATDALAELRRKRDEASAHDANPTRPRSH
;
A
#
# COMPACT_ATOMS: atom_id res chain seq x y z
N MET A 1 -7.81 61.85 -7.07
CA MET A 1 -7.46 60.98 -5.92
C MET A 1 -8.27 59.67 -5.91
N LEU A 2 -8.49 59.02 -7.04
CA LEU A 2 -9.33 57.78 -7.12
C LEU A 2 -8.61 56.55 -7.74
N ARG A 3 -7.28 56.58 -7.88
CA ARG A 3 -6.47 55.48 -8.43
C ARG A 3 -5.69 54.64 -7.44
N SER A 4 -5.69 55.02 -6.12
CA SER A 4 -4.88 54.38 -5.09
C SER A 4 -5.61 53.29 -4.29
N CYS A 5 -6.93 53.25 -4.28
CA CYS A 5 -7.70 52.24 -3.53
C CYS A 5 -7.85 50.88 -4.23
N ALA A 6 -7.75 50.82 -5.57
CA ALA A 6 -7.91 49.59 -6.30
C ALA A 6 -6.77 48.59 -6.16
N ARG A 7 -5.56 49.09 -5.85
CA ARG A 7 -4.37 48.20 -5.66
C ARG A 7 -4.30 47.50 -4.29
N VAL A 8 -4.92 48.09 -3.28
CA VAL A 8 -4.93 47.53 -1.89
C VAL A 8 -5.97 46.34 -1.83
N PHE A 9 -7.10 46.45 -2.55
CA PHE A 9 -8.10 45.38 -2.57
C PHE A 9 -7.62 44.16 -3.35
N ALA A 10 -6.83 44.29 -4.41
CA ALA A 10 -6.29 43.20 -5.17
C ALA A 10 -5.23 42.40 -4.37
N ALA A 11 -4.45 43.04 -3.51
CA ALA A 11 -3.46 42.39 -2.64
C ALA A 11 -4.11 41.61 -1.50
N CYS A 12 -5.24 42.06 -0.94
CA CYS A 12 -5.99 41.31 0.08
C CYS A 12 -6.74 40.10 -0.49
N ALA A 13 -7.23 40.17 -1.72
CA ALA A 13 -7.90 39.03 -2.37
C ALA A 13 -6.90 37.90 -2.70
N ALA A 14 -5.67 38.23 -3.07
CA ALA A 14 -4.61 37.26 -3.30
C ALA A 14 -4.12 36.57 -2.00
N ALA A 15 -4.11 37.28 -0.87
CA ALA A 15 -3.75 36.72 0.44
C ALA A 15 -4.80 35.76 1.01
N LEU A 16 -6.09 35.93 0.66
CA LEU A 16 -7.18 35.05 1.07
C LEU A 16 -7.29 33.78 0.22
N SER A 17 -6.69 33.75 -0.98
CA SER A 17 -6.67 32.54 -1.84
C SER A 17 -5.57 31.55 -1.47
N CYS A 18 -4.52 31.97 -0.76
CA CYS A 18 -3.42 31.11 -0.32
C CYS A 18 -3.76 30.15 0.84
N ASN A 19 -4.97 30.24 1.41
CA ASN A 19 -5.34 29.47 2.59
C ASN A 19 -6.38 28.37 2.31
N ARG A 20 -6.78 28.14 1.06
CA ARG A 20 -7.67 27.02 0.70
C ARG A 20 -6.84 25.77 0.45
N LEU A 21 -7.19 24.68 1.15
CA LEU A 21 -6.68 23.36 0.84
C LEU A 21 -7.08 22.99 -0.60
N PRO A 22 -6.20 22.32 -1.35
CA PRO A 22 -6.62 21.67 -2.58
C PRO A 22 -7.85 20.80 -2.32
N PRO A 23 -8.80 20.70 -3.26
CA PRO A 23 -9.95 19.82 -3.09
C PRO A 23 -9.49 18.42 -2.73
N GLY A 24 -9.99 17.89 -1.61
CA GLY A 24 -9.63 16.57 -1.15
C GLY A 24 -8.34 16.44 -0.34
N ALA A 25 -7.58 17.52 -0.11
CA ALA A 25 -6.40 17.44 0.75
C ALA A 25 -6.78 17.29 2.22
N VAL A 26 -5.97 16.53 2.96
CA VAL A 26 -6.11 16.31 4.40
C VAL A 26 -5.29 17.35 5.15
N ALA A 27 -5.94 18.06 6.10
CA ALA A 27 -5.24 18.93 7.04
C ALA A 27 -4.65 18.10 8.19
N VAL A 28 -3.34 18.16 8.37
CA VAL A 28 -2.60 17.44 9.42
C VAL A 28 -2.21 18.41 10.52
N GLY A 29 -2.67 18.17 11.77
CA GLY A 29 -2.42 19.06 12.91
C GLY A 29 -1.16 18.73 13.70
N ALA A 30 -0.75 17.49 13.70
CA ALA A 30 0.42 17.06 14.46
C ALA A 30 1.29 16.06 13.68
N LEU A 31 2.61 16.27 13.79
CA LEU A 31 3.64 15.37 13.29
C LEU A 31 4.45 14.85 14.48
N SER A 32 4.53 13.54 14.63
CA SER A 32 5.28 12.90 15.72
C SER A 32 6.23 11.85 15.19
N VAL A 33 7.34 11.65 15.89
CA VAL A 33 8.25 10.51 15.71
C VAL A 33 8.01 9.58 16.89
N SER A 34 7.97 8.26 16.65
CA SER A 34 7.75 7.26 17.69
C SER A 34 8.80 7.36 18.79
N ASP A 35 8.37 7.25 20.05
CA ASP A 35 9.28 7.35 21.22
C ASP A 35 10.38 6.29 21.18
N ALA A 36 10.09 5.09 20.70
CA ALA A 36 11.07 4.01 20.51
C ALA A 36 12.20 4.37 19.53
N ASN A 37 11.94 5.35 18.65
CA ASN A 37 12.90 5.78 17.62
C ASN A 37 13.55 7.13 17.93
N LEU A 38 13.01 7.92 18.89
CA LEU A 38 13.58 9.22 19.26
C LEU A 38 15.02 9.12 19.77
N ALA A 39 15.35 8.04 20.50
CA ALA A 39 16.71 7.78 20.96
C ALA A 39 17.68 7.49 19.81
N ARG A 40 17.19 6.80 18.74
CA ARG A 40 18.00 6.44 17.57
C ARG A 40 18.26 7.62 16.63
N VAL A 41 17.32 8.56 16.55
CA VAL A 41 17.44 9.74 15.66
C VAL A 41 18.63 10.62 16.02
N PRO A 42 18.93 10.98 17.31
CA PRO A 42 20.14 11.70 17.67
C PRO A 42 21.43 10.94 17.37
N GLU A 43 21.45 9.60 17.54
CA GLU A 43 22.63 8.76 17.23
C GLU A 43 23.00 8.81 15.75
N LEU A 44 22.01 9.04 14.87
CA LEU A 44 22.20 9.26 13.45
C LEU A 44 22.63 10.69 13.10
N GLY A 45 22.83 11.55 14.09
CA GLY A 45 23.18 12.96 13.92
C GLY A 45 22.01 13.86 13.47
N MET A 46 20.76 13.35 13.55
CA MET A 46 19.57 14.10 13.16
C MET A 46 18.66 14.42 14.35
N PRO A 47 18.48 15.70 14.70
CA PRO A 47 17.50 16.10 15.70
C PRO A 47 16.07 15.78 15.26
N ALA A 48 15.20 15.38 16.19
CA ALA A 48 13.79 15.08 15.93
C ALA A 48 13.05 16.21 15.19
N GLU A 49 13.42 17.47 15.46
CA GLU A 49 12.89 18.64 14.77
C GLU A 49 13.23 18.65 13.26
N LYS A 50 14.44 18.20 12.91
CA LYS A 50 14.84 18.08 11.50
C LYS A 50 14.02 16.98 10.81
N VAL A 51 13.83 15.83 11.47
CA VAL A 51 12.99 14.76 10.95
C VAL A 51 11.54 15.23 10.73
N ARG A 52 10.97 15.96 11.69
CA ARG A 52 9.62 16.54 11.55
C ARG A 52 9.51 17.52 10.39
N ARG A 53 10.53 18.36 10.16
CA ARG A 53 10.56 19.27 9.01
C ARG A 53 10.62 18.53 7.68
N GLU A 54 11.45 17.51 7.57
CA GLU A 54 11.52 16.69 6.34
C GLU A 54 10.21 15.95 6.10
N MET A 55 9.59 15.40 7.16
CA MET A 55 8.28 14.74 7.09
C MET A 55 7.19 15.73 6.61
N LYS A 56 7.15 16.94 7.16
CA LYS A 56 6.25 18.00 6.70
C LYS A 56 6.45 18.29 5.22
N ALA A 57 7.69 18.51 4.81
CA ALA A 57 8.01 18.80 3.42
C ALA A 57 7.62 17.64 2.47
N ALA A 58 7.84 16.39 2.89
CA ALA A 58 7.44 15.21 2.10
C ALA A 58 5.93 15.13 1.90
N LEU A 59 5.15 15.31 2.97
CA LEU A 59 3.69 15.33 2.92
C LEU A 59 3.17 16.46 2.01
N GLU A 60 3.68 17.67 2.17
CA GLU A 60 3.24 18.85 1.39
C GLU A 60 3.63 18.74 -0.10
N ARG A 61 4.75 18.09 -0.45
CA ARG A 61 5.13 17.80 -1.85
C ARG A 61 4.08 16.96 -2.59
N THR A 62 3.36 16.10 -1.91
CA THR A 62 2.30 15.29 -2.53
C THR A 62 1.09 16.13 -2.96
N ARG A 63 0.90 17.33 -2.42
CA ARG A 63 -0.29 18.19 -2.55
C ARG A 63 -1.59 17.59 -1.99
N HIS A 64 -1.54 16.41 -1.40
CA HIS A 64 -2.67 15.75 -0.74
C HIS A 64 -2.75 16.05 0.75
N PHE A 65 -1.70 16.66 1.30
CA PHE A 65 -1.63 17.03 2.71
C PHE A 65 -1.23 18.49 2.87
N ALA A 66 -1.75 19.13 3.92
CA ALA A 66 -1.28 20.42 4.38
C ALA A 66 -1.16 20.39 5.91
N VAL A 67 0.04 20.69 6.43
CA VAL A 67 0.28 20.72 7.88
C VAL A 67 -0.21 22.06 8.41
N ARG A 68 -1.24 22.00 9.28
CA ARG A 68 -1.89 23.19 9.87
C ARG A 68 -2.17 22.97 11.33
N GLU A 69 -1.79 23.94 12.14
CA GLU A 69 -2.07 23.93 13.56
C GLU A 69 -3.57 23.84 13.85
N GLY A 70 -3.95 23.02 14.84
CA GLY A 70 -5.34 22.80 15.22
C GLY A 70 -6.14 21.81 14.36
N ALA A 71 -5.58 21.25 13.29
CA ALA A 71 -6.24 20.18 12.54
C ALA A 71 -6.27 18.87 13.36
N SER A 72 -7.30 18.05 13.14
CA SER A 72 -7.53 16.81 13.92
C SER A 72 -6.67 15.63 13.49
N ALA A 73 -6.30 15.57 12.22
CA ALA A 73 -5.48 14.46 11.73
C ALA A 73 -4.03 14.55 12.23
N ARG A 74 -3.43 13.38 12.46
CA ARG A 74 -2.07 13.24 12.96
C ARG A 74 -1.28 12.31 12.05
N VAL A 75 0.02 12.60 11.87
CA VAL A 75 0.94 11.67 11.21
C VAL A 75 2.05 11.30 12.19
N ARG A 76 2.24 9.99 12.36
CA ARG A 76 3.30 9.41 13.17
C ARG A 76 4.31 8.72 12.27
N LEU A 77 5.58 8.94 12.53
CA LEU A 77 6.70 8.24 11.91
C LEU A 77 7.22 7.17 12.85
N GLU A 78 7.41 5.98 12.32
CA GLU A 78 8.16 4.89 12.95
C GLU A 78 9.31 4.48 12.04
N LEU A 79 10.54 4.51 12.57
CA LEU A 79 11.74 4.10 11.85
C LEU A 79 11.93 2.60 12.07
N GLU A 80 11.80 1.79 11.04
CA GLU A 80 11.99 0.34 11.13
C GLU A 80 13.46 -0.03 11.10
N SER A 81 14.18 0.50 10.14
CA SER A 81 15.61 0.26 10.01
C SER A 81 16.36 1.44 9.42
N ALA A 82 17.62 1.56 9.81
CA ALA A 82 18.52 2.55 9.29
C ALA A 82 19.94 1.99 9.32
N HIS A 83 20.52 1.77 8.16
CA HIS A 83 21.83 1.15 8.00
C HIS A 83 22.73 2.05 7.15
N GLY A 84 23.98 2.22 7.56
CA GLY A 84 25.04 2.84 6.76
C GLY A 84 25.99 1.79 6.20
N SER A 85 26.63 2.07 5.07
CA SER A 85 27.75 1.25 4.59
C SER A 85 28.93 1.36 5.55
N VAL A 86 29.78 0.31 5.57
CA VAL A 86 31.00 0.28 6.40
C VAL A 86 31.94 1.43 6.08
N GLU A 87 31.96 1.87 4.82
CA GLU A 87 32.77 2.99 4.34
C GLU A 87 32.09 4.37 4.52
N GLY A 88 30.87 4.41 5.11
CA GLY A 88 30.14 5.65 5.39
C GLY A 88 29.56 6.37 4.17
N ALA A 89 29.77 5.83 2.96
CA ALA A 89 29.41 6.51 1.71
C ALA A 89 27.96 6.28 1.26
N ALA A 90 27.24 5.33 1.84
CA ALA A 90 25.84 5.06 1.51
C ALA A 90 25.02 4.76 2.76
N ALA A 91 23.72 5.02 2.68
CA ALA A 91 22.75 4.70 3.72
C ALA A 91 21.46 4.15 3.12
N ASP A 92 20.79 3.29 3.88
CA ASP A 92 19.48 2.70 3.59
C ASP A 92 18.56 2.97 4.78
N VAL A 93 17.35 3.46 4.54
CA VAL A 93 16.36 3.79 5.56
C VAL A 93 15.03 3.18 5.18
N GLN A 94 14.41 2.47 6.12
CA GLN A 94 13.04 1.99 6.03
C GLN A 94 12.22 2.58 7.17
N LEU A 95 11.04 3.07 6.86
CA LEU A 95 10.14 3.70 7.82
C LEU A 95 8.67 3.47 7.48
N ILE A 96 7.84 3.67 8.48
CA ILE A 96 6.39 3.66 8.36
C ILE A 96 5.87 5.07 8.68
N LEU A 97 4.96 5.57 7.85
CA LEU A 97 4.09 6.70 8.18
C LEU A 97 2.68 6.18 8.48
N GLU A 98 2.17 6.52 9.65
CA GLU A 98 0.80 6.25 10.06
C GLU A 98 0.02 7.56 10.11
N LEU A 99 -0.99 7.69 9.27
CA LEU A 99 -1.98 8.77 9.32
C LEU A 99 -3.17 8.31 10.15
N THR A 100 -3.50 9.06 11.18
CA THR A 100 -4.75 8.91 11.95
C THR A 100 -5.63 10.12 11.68
N ALA A 101 -6.81 9.91 11.11
CA ALA A 101 -7.78 10.96 10.80
C ALA A 101 -9.11 10.67 11.47
N ALA A 102 -9.88 11.74 11.79
CA ALA A 102 -11.23 11.57 12.31
C ALA A 102 -12.13 10.94 11.23
N SER A 103 -12.93 9.95 11.64
CA SER A 103 -13.93 9.33 10.78
C SER A 103 -15.33 9.84 11.14
N PRO A 104 -16.24 10.00 10.17
CA PRO A 104 -17.64 10.29 10.42
C PRO A 104 -18.35 9.21 11.24
N GLU A 105 -17.85 7.99 11.22
CA GLU A 105 -18.41 6.82 11.91
C GLU A 105 -17.98 6.70 13.39
N GLY A 106 -17.12 7.64 13.87
CA GLY A 106 -16.76 7.79 15.28
C GLY A 106 -15.39 7.21 15.65
N GLU A 107 -14.95 6.10 15.09
CA GLU A 107 -13.60 5.59 15.33
C GLU A 107 -12.58 6.24 14.39
N PRO A 108 -11.37 6.62 14.89
CA PRO A 108 -10.34 7.21 14.03
C PRO A 108 -9.91 6.25 12.93
N GLU A 109 -9.93 6.72 11.69
CA GLU A 109 -9.42 5.96 10.56
C GLU A 109 -7.88 6.01 10.53
N ARG A 110 -7.26 4.84 10.43
CA ARG A 110 -5.81 4.68 10.33
C ARG A 110 -5.41 4.25 8.93
N THR A 111 -4.46 4.96 8.35
CA THR A 111 -3.86 4.63 7.07
C THR A 111 -2.35 4.54 7.25
N VAL A 112 -1.77 3.43 6.84
CA VAL A 112 -0.34 3.13 7.02
C VAL A 112 0.33 3.01 5.66
N SER A 113 1.53 3.60 5.54
CA SER A 113 2.36 3.47 4.34
C SER A 113 3.82 3.29 4.73
N GLU A 114 4.42 2.26 4.18
CA GLU A 114 5.85 2.01 4.26
C GLU A 114 6.59 2.87 3.24
N GLY A 115 7.82 3.25 3.58
CA GLY A 115 8.71 3.96 2.69
C GLY A 115 10.14 3.48 2.83
N ALA A 116 10.79 3.32 1.70
CA ALA A 116 12.19 2.93 1.62
C ALA A 116 12.99 4.00 0.86
N GLY A 117 14.18 4.30 1.36
CA GLY A 117 15.08 5.24 0.72
C GLY A 117 16.53 4.80 0.84
N ARG A 118 17.25 4.96 -0.25
CA ARG A 118 18.70 4.72 -0.32
C ARG A 118 19.38 5.95 -0.90
N ALA A 119 20.48 6.35 -0.29
CA ALA A 119 21.31 7.42 -0.83
C ALA A 119 22.79 7.16 -0.57
N ALA A 120 23.63 7.67 -1.47
CA ALA A 120 25.06 7.75 -1.31
C ALA A 120 25.45 9.22 -1.06
N SER A 121 26.55 9.46 -0.34
CA SER A 121 27.13 10.79 -0.22
C SER A 121 27.82 11.18 -1.52
N ALA A 122 27.87 12.48 -1.78
CA ALA A 122 28.69 13.00 -2.86
C ALA A 122 30.19 12.79 -2.56
N PRO A 123 31.05 12.61 -3.58
CA PRO A 123 32.47 12.38 -3.40
C PRO A 123 33.20 13.52 -2.66
N ASP A 124 32.63 14.72 -2.65
CA ASP A 124 33.15 15.94 -2.05
C ASP A 124 32.51 16.29 -0.69
N ALA A 125 31.87 15.34 -0.04
CA ALA A 125 31.14 15.54 1.23
C ALA A 125 32.05 15.93 2.44
N GLY A 126 33.35 16.07 2.25
CA GLY A 126 34.30 16.45 3.30
C GLY A 126 34.70 15.30 4.20
N THR A 127 34.49 15.43 5.53
CA THR A 127 34.85 14.37 6.48
C THR A 127 33.91 13.14 6.34
N GLU A 128 34.40 11.95 6.74
CA GLU A 128 33.60 10.72 6.77
C GLU A 128 32.29 10.89 7.56
N ALA A 129 32.32 11.62 8.67
CA ALA A 129 31.13 11.90 9.47
C ALA A 129 30.10 12.74 8.70
N ASN A 130 30.53 13.73 7.94
CA ASN A 130 29.65 14.55 7.09
C ASN A 130 29.09 13.73 5.92
N ALA A 131 29.90 12.87 5.29
CA ALA A 131 29.48 11.98 4.23
C ALA A 131 28.39 11.01 4.72
N ARG A 132 28.59 10.40 5.90
CA ARG A 132 27.62 9.51 6.55
C ARG A 132 26.31 10.24 6.86
N LEU A 133 26.36 11.43 7.42
CA LEU A 133 25.18 12.23 7.72
C LEU A 133 24.43 12.61 6.44
N ALA A 134 25.12 13.04 5.39
CA ALA A 134 24.51 13.42 4.11
C ALA A 134 23.82 12.22 3.43
N ALA A 135 24.45 11.05 3.44
CA ALA A 135 23.84 9.81 2.93
C ALA A 135 22.55 9.46 3.70
N PHE A 136 22.61 9.56 5.02
CA PHE A 136 21.47 9.31 5.89
C PHE A 136 20.31 10.30 5.64
N GLU A 137 20.60 11.58 5.52
CA GLU A 137 19.60 12.60 5.20
C GLU A 137 18.95 12.38 3.84
N GLY A 138 19.73 11.97 2.85
CA GLY A 138 19.24 11.63 1.52
C GLY A 138 18.32 10.39 1.55
N ALA A 139 18.75 9.34 2.24
CA ALA A 139 17.97 8.11 2.39
C ALA A 139 16.66 8.35 3.16
N LEU A 140 16.71 9.09 4.26
CA LEU A 140 15.51 9.45 5.02
C LEU A 140 14.53 10.27 4.18
N ARG A 141 15.02 11.24 3.43
CA ARG A 141 14.16 12.05 2.53
C ARG A 141 13.49 11.18 1.48
N GLY A 142 14.26 10.27 0.85
CA GLY A 142 13.72 9.31 -0.11
C GLY A 142 12.62 8.42 0.50
N ALA A 143 12.86 7.87 1.69
CA ALA A 143 11.88 7.04 2.40
C ALA A 143 10.62 7.83 2.80
N LEU A 144 10.77 9.06 3.27
CA LEU A 144 9.65 9.95 3.60
C LEU A 144 8.82 10.29 2.37
N ASP A 145 9.45 10.63 1.25
CA ASP A 145 8.76 10.92 0.00
C ASP A 145 8.01 9.69 -0.52
N ASP A 146 8.59 8.52 -0.35
CA ASP A 146 7.99 7.27 -0.75
C ASP A 146 6.75 6.94 0.09
N ALA A 147 6.86 6.97 1.41
CA ALA A 147 5.75 6.74 2.32
C ALA A 147 4.63 7.81 2.17
N ALA A 148 5.00 9.09 2.01
CA ALA A 148 4.02 10.15 1.82
C ALA A 148 3.21 9.99 0.52
N ARG A 149 3.86 9.56 -0.59
CA ARG A 149 3.15 9.21 -1.82
C ARG A 149 2.22 8.03 -1.63
N GLY A 150 2.67 7.00 -0.91
CA GLY A 150 1.83 5.84 -0.59
C GLY A 150 0.57 6.22 0.19
N LEU A 151 0.68 7.09 1.20
CA LEU A 151 -0.49 7.62 1.91
C LEU A 151 -1.43 8.39 0.96
N ALA A 152 -0.86 9.24 0.09
CA ALA A 152 -1.64 10.01 -0.88
C ALA A 152 -2.42 9.11 -1.83
N TRP A 153 -1.80 8.09 -2.41
CA TRP A 153 -2.46 7.13 -3.30
C TRP A 153 -3.56 6.32 -2.61
N GLN A 154 -3.36 5.91 -1.36
CA GLN A 154 -4.39 5.21 -0.59
C GLN A 154 -5.63 6.10 -0.38
N LEU A 155 -5.44 7.38 -0.05
CA LEU A 155 -6.54 8.33 0.10
C LEU A 155 -7.24 8.65 -1.23
N GLU A 156 -6.46 8.75 -2.30
CA GLU A 156 -6.97 9.01 -3.64
C GLU A 156 -7.76 7.81 -4.18
N SER A 157 -7.24 6.59 -4.03
CA SER A 157 -7.89 5.37 -4.51
C SER A 157 -9.27 5.16 -3.89
N ARG A 158 -9.46 5.57 -2.62
CA ARG A 158 -10.78 5.52 -1.95
C ARG A 158 -11.83 6.43 -2.59
N ARG A 159 -11.41 7.49 -3.28
CA ARG A 159 -12.29 8.48 -3.91
C ARG A 159 -12.56 8.21 -5.38
N LYS A 160 -11.67 7.47 -6.05
CA LYS A 160 -11.78 7.09 -7.45
C LYS A 160 -12.97 6.17 -7.67
N THR A 161 -13.62 6.30 -8.81
CA THR A 161 -14.62 5.34 -9.30
C THR A 161 -13.94 4.02 -9.72
N ASP A 162 -14.71 2.94 -9.87
CA ASP A 162 -14.18 1.66 -10.34
C ASP A 162 -13.58 1.76 -11.75
N ASP A 163 -14.13 2.63 -12.61
CA ASP A 163 -13.59 2.88 -13.96
C ASP A 163 -12.24 3.61 -13.91
N GLU A 164 -12.05 4.54 -12.96
CA GLU A 164 -10.77 5.23 -12.76
C GLU A 164 -9.73 4.26 -12.18
N LEU A 165 -10.11 3.45 -11.19
CA LEU A 165 -9.23 2.42 -10.64
C LEU A 165 -8.86 1.37 -11.68
N SER A 166 -9.79 0.99 -12.56
CA SER A 166 -9.53 0.05 -13.66
C SER A 166 -8.50 0.61 -14.66
N ARG A 167 -8.47 1.92 -14.88
CA ARG A 167 -7.41 2.57 -15.66
C ARG A 167 -6.07 2.56 -14.94
N ASP A 168 -6.07 2.80 -13.63
CA ASP A 168 -4.87 2.76 -12.79
C ASP A 168 -4.22 1.37 -12.75
N LEU A 169 -4.95 0.30 -13.03
CA LEU A 169 -4.37 -1.05 -13.19
C LEU A 169 -3.33 -1.14 -14.32
N SER A 170 -3.29 -0.18 -15.22
CA SER A 170 -2.31 -0.11 -16.31
C SER A 170 -1.27 1.01 -16.11
N ASP A 171 -1.20 1.61 -14.92
CA ASP A 171 -0.22 2.65 -14.61
C ASP A 171 1.21 2.10 -14.68
N PRO A 172 2.19 2.85 -15.18
CA PRO A 172 3.59 2.43 -15.21
C PRO A 172 4.17 2.20 -13.80
N ASP A 173 3.70 2.92 -12.77
CA ASP A 173 4.14 2.69 -11.38
C ASP A 173 3.40 1.48 -10.76
N ALA A 174 4.17 0.44 -10.43
CA ALA A 174 3.63 -0.78 -9.82
C ALA A 174 2.86 -0.52 -8.52
N ARG A 175 3.19 0.54 -7.78
CA ARG A 175 2.50 0.89 -6.53
C ARG A 175 1.11 1.48 -6.79
N VAL A 176 0.96 2.27 -7.86
CA VAL A 176 -0.37 2.75 -8.28
C VAL A 176 -1.24 1.56 -8.66
N ARG A 177 -0.71 0.60 -9.42
CA ARG A 177 -1.41 -0.64 -9.75
C ARG A 177 -1.80 -1.43 -8.49
N ASP A 178 -0.90 -1.56 -7.51
CA ASP A 178 -1.17 -2.25 -6.24
C ASP A 178 -2.32 -1.59 -5.45
N TYR A 179 -2.32 -0.26 -5.33
CA TYR A 179 -3.41 0.46 -4.64
C TYR A 179 -4.74 0.35 -5.38
N ALA A 180 -4.73 0.40 -6.70
CA ALA A 180 -5.93 0.19 -7.51
C ALA A 180 -6.51 -1.22 -7.30
N ILE A 181 -5.66 -2.26 -7.31
CA ILE A 181 -6.07 -3.64 -7.04
C ILE A 181 -6.70 -3.77 -5.65
N ARG A 182 -6.07 -3.20 -4.61
CA ARG A 182 -6.60 -3.22 -3.24
C ARG A 182 -7.97 -2.57 -3.15
N ALA A 183 -8.13 -1.37 -3.70
CA ALA A 183 -9.39 -0.64 -3.66
C ALA A 183 -10.52 -1.40 -4.38
N LEU A 184 -10.23 -2.02 -5.52
CA LEU A 184 -11.20 -2.83 -6.26
C LEU A 184 -11.56 -4.14 -5.52
N ALA A 185 -10.59 -4.74 -4.83
CA ALA A 185 -10.80 -5.92 -3.98
C ALA A 185 -11.68 -5.60 -2.77
N ASP A 186 -11.42 -4.49 -2.06
CA ASP A 186 -12.20 -4.04 -0.90
C ASP A 186 -13.67 -3.77 -1.28
N ARG A 187 -13.89 -3.23 -2.47
CA ARG A 187 -15.23 -3.00 -3.02
C ARG A 187 -15.88 -4.26 -3.60
N ARG A 188 -15.11 -5.36 -3.71
CA ARG A 188 -15.53 -6.60 -4.38
C ARG A 188 -16.14 -6.35 -5.76
N SER A 189 -15.50 -5.48 -6.56
CA SER A 189 -16.01 -5.04 -7.86
C SER A 189 -15.94 -6.15 -8.94
N PRO A 190 -17.06 -6.78 -9.36
CA PRO A 190 -17.03 -7.84 -10.37
C PRO A 190 -16.70 -7.31 -11.77
N ALA A 191 -16.91 -6.00 -12.01
CA ALA A 191 -16.59 -5.36 -13.28
C ALA A 191 -15.08 -5.29 -13.53
N ALA A 192 -14.26 -5.27 -12.46
CA ALA A 192 -12.80 -5.22 -12.56
C ALA A 192 -12.14 -6.59 -12.82
N VAL A 193 -12.89 -7.69 -12.74
CA VAL A 193 -12.33 -9.05 -12.87
C VAL A 193 -11.52 -9.26 -14.15
N PRO A 194 -11.96 -8.84 -15.35
CA PRO A 194 -11.16 -9.02 -16.57
C PRO A 194 -9.81 -8.32 -16.51
N GLN A 195 -9.76 -7.10 -15.96
CA GLN A 195 -8.54 -6.31 -15.82
C GLN A 195 -7.62 -6.87 -14.73
N LEU A 196 -8.20 -7.38 -13.62
CA LEU A 196 -7.43 -8.06 -12.56
C LEU A 196 -6.82 -9.38 -13.08
N ILE A 197 -7.52 -10.13 -13.92
CA ILE A 197 -6.99 -11.32 -14.61
C ILE A 197 -5.76 -10.94 -15.45
N ALA A 198 -5.79 -9.81 -16.17
CA ALA A 198 -4.64 -9.35 -16.94
C ALA A 198 -3.42 -9.01 -16.03
N ARG A 199 -3.63 -8.67 -14.76
CA ARG A 199 -2.54 -8.40 -13.79
C ARG A 199 -1.92 -9.68 -13.22
N LEU A 200 -2.47 -10.85 -13.44
CA LEU A 200 -1.81 -12.12 -13.09
C LEU A 200 -0.47 -12.31 -13.82
N GLU A 201 -0.30 -11.65 -14.95
CA GLU A 201 0.94 -11.63 -15.75
C GLU A 201 1.72 -10.31 -15.58
N ASP A 202 1.49 -9.56 -14.48
CA ASP A 202 2.23 -8.33 -14.21
C ASP A 202 3.73 -8.58 -14.08
N ASP A 203 4.54 -7.67 -14.65
CA ASP A 203 6.01 -7.73 -14.57
C ASP A 203 6.52 -7.64 -13.13
N ASN A 204 5.75 -7.00 -12.24
CA ASN A 204 6.04 -6.97 -10.81
C ASN A 204 5.36 -8.14 -10.10
N PRO A 205 6.13 -9.11 -9.56
CA PRO A 205 5.55 -10.30 -8.91
C PRO A 205 4.62 -9.99 -7.72
N ALA A 206 4.88 -8.90 -6.99
CA ALA A 206 4.03 -8.49 -5.87
C ALA A 206 2.65 -8.00 -6.36
N VAL A 207 2.60 -7.28 -7.48
CA VAL A 207 1.34 -6.87 -8.13
C VAL A 207 0.57 -8.09 -8.64
N ALA A 208 1.26 -9.05 -9.27
CA ALA A 208 0.62 -10.29 -9.73
C ALA A 208 0.00 -11.07 -8.56
N LEU A 209 0.71 -11.23 -7.43
CA LEU A 209 0.16 -11.87 -6.24
C LEU A 209 -0.99 -11.07 -5.61
N ARG A 210 -0.92 -9.75 -5.64
CA ARG A 210 -2.00 -8.90 -5.19
C ARG A 210 -3.27 -9.13 -6.00
N ALA A 211 -3.13 -9.28 -7.33
CA ALA A 211 -4.24 -9.58 -8.22
C ALA A 211 -4.88 -10.96 -7.90
N VAL A 212 -4.08 -11.97 -7.55
CA VAL A 212 -4.62 -13.28 -7.07
C VAL A 212 -5.49 -13.05 -5.84
N GLY A 213 -4.98 -12.34 -4.82
CA GLY A 213 -5.74 -12.04 -3.60
C GLY A 213 -7.03 -11.26 -3.86
N ALA A 214 -7.00 -10.28 -4.77
CA ALA A 214 -8.16 -9.49 -5.17
C ALA A 214 -9.25 -10.34 -5.84
N LEU A 215 -8.87 -11.23 -6.76
CA LEU A 215 -9.79 -12.15 -7.43
C LEU A 215 -10.47 -13.10 -6.43
N VAL A 216 -9.72 -13.56 -5.41
CA VAL A 216 -10.28 -14.36 -4.31
C VAL A 216 -11.27 -13.54 -3.48
N ALA A 217 -10.92 -12.30 -3.11
CA ALA A 217 -11.78 -11.42 -2.32
C ALA A 217 -13.10 -11.08 -3.04
N ILE A 218 -13.05 -10.92 -4.38
CA ILE A 218 -14.23 -10.72 -5.21
C ILE A 218 -15.06 -12.01 -5.31
N GLY A 219 -14.42 -13.18 -5.33
CA GLY A 219 -15.07 -14.48 -5.37
C GLY A 219 -15.60 -14.88 -6.75
N ASP A 220 -15.09 -14.29 -7.82
CA ASP A 220 -15.58 -14.54 -9.18
C ASP A 220 -14.86 -15.72 -9.83
N ARG A 221 -15.63 -16.76 -10.16
CA ARG A 221 -15.11 -18.01 -10.74
C ARG A 221 -14.51 -17.87 -12.14
N ARG A 222 -14.72 -16.75 -12.82
CA ARG A 222 -14.03 -16.46 -14.09
C ARG A 222 -12.50 -16.43 -13.93
N ALA A 223 -12.00 -16.25 -12.70
CA ALA A 223 -10.59 -16.28 -12.37
C ALA A 223 -9.98 -17.69 -12.33
N VAL A 224 -10.78 -18.76 -12.24
CA VAL A 224 -10.26 -20.14 -12.03
C VAL A 224 -9.33 -20.57 -13.15
N GLU A 225 -9.78 -20.51 -14.40
CA GLU A 225 -8.95 -20.90 -15.56
C GLU A 225 -7.68 -20.07 -15.70
N PRO A 226 -7.72 -18.72 -15.62
CA PRO A 226 -6.51 -17.89 -15.61
C PRO A 226 -5.54 -18.21 -14.49
N LEU A 227 -6.02 -18.53 -13.29
CA LEU A 227 -5.18 -18.94 -12.16
C LEU A 227 -4.51 -20.29 -12.42
N ILE A 228 -5.20 -21.24 -13.01
CA ILE A 228 -4.63 -22.52 -13.44
C ILE A 228 -3.51 -22.28 -14.46
N GLU A 229 -3.73 -21.44 -15.47
CA GLU A 229 -2.69 -21.10 -16.45
C GLU A 229 -1.47 -20.42 -15.79
N MET A 230 -1.70 -19.56 -14.79
CA MET A 230 -0.62 -18.92 -14.04
C MET A 230 0.30 -19.96 -13.38
N THR A 231 -0.21 -21.08 -12.88
CA THR A 231 0.61 -22.11 -12.20
C THR A 231 1.66 -22.73 -13.11
N ARG A 232 1.41 -22.80 -14.43
CA ARG A 232 2.33 -23.40 -15.40
C ARG A 232 3.64 -22.63 -15.60
N LYS A 233 3.64 -21.34 -15.27
CA LYS A 233 4.74 -20.41 -15.55
C LYS A 233 5.45 -19.96 -14.28
N ARG A 234 5.08 -20.43 -13.11
CA ARG A 234 5.55 -19.91 -11.82
C ARG A 234 6.34 -20.95 -11.03
N PRO A 235 7.28 -20.51 -10.18
CA PRO A 235 8.03 -21.42 -9.31
C PRO A 235 7.11 -22.06 -8.25
N PRO A 236 7.48 -23.24 -7.71
CA PRO A 236 6.65 -24.03 -6.78
C PRO A 236 6.07 -23.25 -5.61
N GLN A 237 6.84 -22.32 -5.03
CA GLN A 237 6.41 -21.50 -3.90
C GLN A 237 5.23 -20.58 -4.23
N LEU A 238 5.21 -20.03 -5.45
CA LEU A 238 4.08 -19.21 -5.93
C LEU A 238 2.91 -20.08 -6.35
N VAL A 239 3.19 -21.24 -6.93
CA VAL A 239 2.12 -22.23 -7.28
C VAL A 239 1.33 -22.58 -6.02
N ALA A 240 2.00 -22.89 -4.89
CA ALA A 240 1.31 -23.23 -3.65
C ALA A 240 0.30 -22.14 -3.24
N GLN A 241 0.65 -20.85 -3.34
CA GLN A 241 -0.26 -19.74 -3.02
C GLN A 241 -1.47 -19.69 -3.98
N VAL A 242 -1.25 -19.95 -5.27
CA VAL A 242 -2.35 -19.99 -6.26
C VAL A 242 -3.29 -21.18 -6.01
N LEU A 243 -2.79 -22.33 -5.55
CA LEU A 243 -3.65 -23.48 -5.22
C LEU A 243 -4.63 -23.17 -4.08
N TYR A 244 -4.21 -22.42 -3.04
CA TYR A 244 -5.12 -21.93 -1.99
C TYR A 244 -6.16 -20.94 -2.54
N ALA A 245 -5.77 -20.10 -3.49
CA ALA A 245 -6.71 -19.20 -4.18
C ALA A 245 -7.77 -20.00 -4.97
N LEU A 246 -7.36 -21.03 -5.69
CA LEU A 246 -8.26 -21.93 -6.41
C LEU A 246 -9.24 -22.66 -5.47
N ALA A 247 -8.74 -23.15 -4.33
CA ALA A 247 -9.59 -23.76 -3.29
C ALA A 247 -10.61 -22.77 -2.73
N SER A 248 -10.21 -21.49 -2.59
CA SER A 248 -11.10 -20.43 -2.08
C SER A 248 -12.20 -20.07 -3.06
N LEU A 249 -11.91 -20.03 -4.37
CA LEU A 249 -12.89 -19.78 -5.42
C LEU A 249 -13.82 -20.99 -5.66
N GLY A 250 -13.29 -22.19 -5.47
CA GLY A 250 -14.02 -23.43 -5.61
C GLY A 250 -14.50 -23.75 -7.03
N GLY A 251 -15.40 -24.70 -7.12
CA GLY A 251 -15.98 -25.19 -8.38
C GLY A 251 -15.32 -26.46 -8.91
N ALA A 252 -16.01 -27.15 -9.82
CA ALA A 252 -15.57 -28.42 -10.33
C ALA A 252 -14.20 -28.38 -11.05
N THR A 253 -13.94 -27.34 -11.81
CA THR A 253 -12.66 -27.15 -12.51
C THR A 253 -11.51 -27.00 -11.53
N ALA A 254 -11.66 -26.19 -10.47
CA ALA A 254 -10.64 -26.02 -9.43
C ALA A 254 -10.41 -27.35 -8.68
N GLU A 255 -11.46 -28.05 -8.29
CA GLU A 255 -11.38 -29.35 -7.60
C GLU A 255 -10.65 -30.39 -8.44
N ALA A 256 -11.00 -30.52 -9.73
CA ALA A 256 -10.36 -31.46 -10.65
C ALA A 256 -8.88 -31.17 -10.87
N PHE A 257 -8.51 -29.86 -10.97
CA PHE A 257 -7.13 -29.44 -11.12
C PHE A 257 -6.31 -29.76 -9.87
N LEU A 258 -6.83 -29.43 -8.68
CA LEU A 258 -6.18 -29.71 -7.39
C LEU A 258 -5.97 -31.22 -7.21
N TYR A 259 -6.96 -32.05 -7.54
CA TYR A 259 -6.85 -33.50 -7.50
C TYR A 259 -5.77 -34.04 -8.44
N THR A 260 -5.65 -33.47 -9.64
CA THR A 260 -4.61 -33.84 -10.59
C THR A 260 -3.20 -33.55 -10.04
N LEU A 261 -3.01 -32.40 -9.39
CA LEU A 261 -1.73 -32.03 -8.80
C LEU A 261 -1.40 -32.87 -7.54
N GLU A 262 -2.39 -33.16 -6.70
CA GLU A 262 -2.23 -34.05 -5.55
C GLU A 262 -1.69 -35.42 -5.99
N SER A 263 -2.20 -35.95 -7.09
CA SER A 263 -1.88 -37.30 -7.59
C SER A 263 -0.59 -37.35 -8.40
N GLY A 264 -0.18 -36.27 -9.08
CA GLY A 264 0.83 -36.35 -10.12
C GLY A 264 1.80 -35.19 -10.26
N ALA A 265 1.76 -34.18 -9.39
CA ALA A 265 2.73 -33.10 -9.48
C ALA A 265 4.16 -33.61 -9.18
N PRO A 266 5.17 -33.26 -9.99
CA PRO A 266 6.55 -33.74 -9.78
C PRO A 266 7.21 -33.15 -8.54
N ASP A 267 6.80 -31.94 -8.13
CA ASP A 267 7.34 -31.22 -6.96
C ASP A 267 6.54 -31.55 -5.69
N ASP A 268 7.24 -31.94 -4.64
CA ASP A 268 6.63 -32.36 -3.37
C ASP A 268 5.88 -31.22 -2.68
N GLN A 269 6.41 -29.99 -2.74
CA GLN A 269 5.76 -28.80 -2.16
C GLN A 269 4.43 -28.53 -2.84
N VAL A 270 4.38 -28.68 -4.17
CA VAL A 270 3.13 -28.51 -4.95
C VAL A 270 2.12 -29.61 -4.60
N ARG A 271 2.58 -30.87 -4.46
CA ARG A 271 1.68 -31.98 -4.06
C ARG A 271 1.06 -31.74 -2.68
N HIS A 272 1.88 -31.38 -1.68
CA HIS A 272 1.37 -31.09 -0.34
C HIS A 272 0.39 -29.90 -0.35
N ALA A 273 0.75 -28.81 -1.02
CA ALA A 273 -0.15 -27.66 -1.14
C ALA A 273 -1.47 -28.02 -1.86
N ALA A 274 -1.43 -28.90 -2.85
CA ALA A 274 -2.64 -29.37 -3.53
C ALA A 274 -3.52 -30.22 -2.61
N THR A 275 -2.92 -31.12 -1.81
CA THR A 275 -3.63 -31.90 -0.79
C THR A 275 -4.34 -31.01 0.22
N ASP A 276 -3.62 -30.02 0.78
CA ASP A 276 -4.17 -29.08 1.77
C ASP A 276 -5.28 -28.23 1.15
N ALA A 277 -5.06 -27.68 -0.04
CA ALA A 277 -6.03 -26.87 -0.77
C ALA A 277 -7.30 -27.66 -1.10
N LEU A 278 -7.17 -28.93 -1.51
CA LEU A 278 -8.29 -29.81 -1.81
C LEU A 278 -9.09 -30.15 -0.55
N ALA A 279 -8.42 -30.41 0.57
CA ALA A 279 -9.06 -30.64 1.86
C ALA A 279 -9.87 -29.41 2.29
N GLU A 280 -9.30 -28.21 2.17
CA GLU A 280 -9.98 -26.94 2.49
C GLU A 280 -11.19 -26.69 1.60
N LEU A 281 -11.08 -26.96 0.29
CA LEU A 281 -12.19 -26.83 -0.65
C LEU A 281 -13.36 -27.77 -0.25
N ARG A 282 -13.06 -29.03 0.07
CA ARG A 282 -14.05 -30.01 0.49
C ARG A 282 -14.71 -29.61 1.81
N ARG A 283 -13.93 -29.16 2.78
CA ARG A 283 -14.43 -28.65 4.05
C ARG A 283 -15.43 -27.51 3.86
N LYS A 284 -15.07 -26.50 3.05
CA LYS A 284 -15.96 -25.36 2.77
C LYS A 284 -17.25 -25.77 2.06
N ARG A 285 -17.17 -26.74 1.15
CA ARG A 285 -18.35 -27.28 0.48
C ARG A 285 -19.29 -27.98 1.47
N ASP A 286 -18.74 -28.81 2.36
CA ASP A 286 -19.52 -29.57 3.34
C ASP A 286 -20.16 -28.63 4.37
N GLU A 287 -19.46 -27.59 4.81
CA GLU A 287 -19.99 -26.52 5.68
C GLU A 287 -21.14 -25.75 5.00
N ALA A 288 -21.01 -25.41 3.72
CA ALA A 288 -22.05 -24.74 2.95
C ALA A 288 -23.29 -25.64 2.81
N SER A 289 -23.10 -26.92 2.50
CA SER A 289 -24.19 -27.89 2.39
C SER A 289 -24.91 -28.12 3.72
N ALA A 290 -24.18 -28.16 4.84
CA ALA A 290 -24.76 -28.29 6.17
C ALA A 290 -25.56 -27.04 6.59
N HIS A 291 -25.11 -25.84 6.14
CA HIS A 291 -25.81 -24.59 6.41
C HIS A 291 -27.14 -24.51 5.63
N ASP A 292 -27.14 -24.90 4.38
CA ASP A 292 -28.34 -24.92 3.54
C ASP A 292 -29.37 -25.97 4.02
N ALA A 293 -28.90 -27.05 4.65
CA ALA A 293 -29.77 -28.08 5.24
C ALA A 293 -30.41 -27.63 6.58
N ASN A 294 -29.91 -26.58 7.24
CA ASN A 294 -30.42 -26.08 8.52
C ASN A 294 -30.57 -24.54 8.55
N PRO A 295 -31.61 -23.98 7.88
CA PRO A 295 -31.79 -22.54 7.71
C PRO A 295 -32.19 -21.77 9.01
N THR A 296 -32.36 -22.46 10.15
CA THR A 296 -32.82 -21.85 11.42
C THR A 296 -31.69 -21.36 12.32
N ARG A 297 -30.43 -21.54 11.95
CA ARG A 297 -29.29 -21.03 12.75
C ARG A 297 -29.02 -19.56 12.43
N PRO A 298 -29.08 -18.61 13.41
CA PRO A 298 -28.79 -17.21 13.13
C PRO A 298 -27.32 -17.04 12.66
N ARG A 299 -27.12 -16.21 11.65
CA ARG A 299 -25.79 -15.81 11.18
C ARG A 299 -25.09 -15.07 12.31
N SER A 300 -24.04 -15.65 12.88
CA SER A 300 -23.10 -14.93 13.73
C SER A 300 -22.34 -13.90 12.88
N HIS A 301 -22.58 -12.64 13.16
CA HIS A 301 -21.91 -11.48 12.55
C HIS A 301 -20.49 -11.32 13.08
#